data_b0cdbff1971cc2932fdd611e0ed5ec2b
#
_entry.id   b0cdbff1971cc2932fdd611e0ed5ec2b
#
_cell.length_a   1.000
_cell.length_b   1.000
_cell.length_c   1.000
_cell.angle_alpha   90.00
_cell.angle_beta   90.00
_cell.angle_gamma   90.00
#
_symmetry.space_group_name_H-M   'P 1'
#
loop_
_entity.id
_entity.type
_entity.pdbx_description
1 polymer ?
#
loop_
_entity_poly.entity_id
_entity_poly.type
_entity_poly.pdbx_seq_one_letter_code
_entity_poly.pdbx_strand_id
1 'polypeptide(L)'
;MLLLLLKQHYRFLLCIMAEHNDTGNIGENYAVQFMIKRGFKILHRNWRFGHYEVDLIADGMDKLHFIEVKTRKKHGFGHPEDAVTKTKLKHMIQSANHFLYLYPHWNRIQFDILSISIYNENKIEYYLIEDISL
;
A
#
# COMPACT_ATOMS: atom_id res chain seq x y z
N MET A 1 -15.42 -9.18 -21.32
CA MET A 1 -14.15 -8.45 -21.22
C MET A 1 -14.35 -6.93 -21.27
N LEU A 2 -15.08 -6.40 -22.23
CA LEU A 2 -15.42 -4.98 -22.30
C LEU A 2 -16.23 -4.48 -21.08
N LEU A 3 -17.15 -5.29 -20.59
CA LEU A 3 -17.98 -5.00 -19.40
C LEU A 3 -17.16 -4.95 -18.11
N LEU A 4 -16.11 -5.76 -18.01
CA LEU A 4 -15.21 -5.78 -16.86
C LEU A 4 -14.31 -4.54 -16.83
N LEU A 5 -13.82 -4.12 -17.99
CA LEU A 5 -13.04 -2.91 -18.18
C LEU A 5 -13.87 -1.66 -17.91
N LEU A 6 -15.14 -1.64 -18.37
CA LEU A 6 -16.07 -0.56 -18.11
C LEU A 6 -16.46 -0.48 -16.63
N LYS A 7 -16.65 -1.62 -15.95
CA LYS A 7 -16.92 -1.66 -14.50
C LYS A 7 -15.71 -1.19 -13.70
N GLN A 8 -14.49 -1.55 -14.11
CA GLN A 8 -13.27 -1.07 -13.49
C GLN A 8 -13.08 0.44 -13.69
N HIS A 9 -13.37 0.93 -14.90
CA HIS A 9 -13.32 2.36 -15.21
C HIS A 9 -14.38 3.15 -14.45
N TYR A 10 -15.57 2.60 -14.31
CA TYR A 10 -16.69 3.22 -13.60
C TYR A 10 -16.44 3.27 -12.07
N ARG A 11 -15.87 2.21 -11.52
CA ARG A 11 -15.44 2.20 -10.10
C ARG A 11 -14.31 3.18 -9.84
N PHE A 12 -13.42 3.34 -10.81
CA PHE A 12 -12.34 4.32 -10.78
C PHE A 12 -12.88 5.75 -10.81
N LEU A 13 -13.80 6.04 -11.72
CA LEU A 13 -14.45 7.36 -11.82
C LEU A 13 -15.26 7.69 -10.56
N LEU A 14 -16.00 6.73 -10.01
CA LEU A 14 -16.76 6.91 -8.77
C LEU A 14 -15.83 7.17 -7.58
N CYS A 15 -14.68 6.50 -7.54
CA CYS A 15 -13.68 6.72 -6.50
C CYS A 15 -13.09 8.14 -6.58
N ILE A 16 -12.82 8.62 -7.81
CA ILE A 16 -12.31 9.98 -8.05
C ILE A 16 -13.37 11.04 -7.74
N MET A 17 -14.63 10.78 -8.08
CA MET A 17 -15.72 11.75 -7.89
C MET A 17 -16.21 11.84 -6.44
N ALA A 18 -16.09 10.76 -5.67
CA ALA A 18 -16.52 10.74 -4.27
C ALA A 18 -15.51 11.37 -3.30
N GLU A 19 -14.25 11.56 -3.73
CA GLU A 19 -13.16 11.96 -2.83
C GLU A 19 -12.35 13.12 -3.42
N HIS A 20 -12.94 14.30 -3.41
CA HIS A 20 -12.27 15.52 -3.89
C HIS A 20 -11.00 15.90 -3.10
N ASN A 21 -10.66 15.21 -2.00
CA ASN A 21 -9.57 15.65 -1.12
C ASN A 21 -8.64 14.55 -0.60
N ASP A 22 -8.78 13.28 -1.00
CA ASP A 22 -8.00 12.22 -0.37
C ASP A 22 -7.11 11.44 -1.36
N THR A 23 -5.96 12.04 -1.68
CA THR A 23 -4.90 11.40 -2.48
C THR A 23 -4.44 10.08 -1.85
N GLY A 24 -4.50 9.98 -0.51
CA GLY A 24 -4.12 8.78 0.22
C GLY A 24 -5.01 7.58 -0.11
N ASN A 25 -6.33 7.76 -0.06
CA ASN A 25 -7.29 6.69 -0.37
C ASN A 25 -7.22 6.24 -1.84
N ILE A 26 -7.02 7.18 -2.76
CA ILE A 26 -6.80 6.88 -4.18
C ILE A 26 -5.54 6.03 -4.32
N GLY A 27 -4.44 6.44 -3.69
CA GLY A 27 -3.17 5.72 -3.71
C GLY A 27 -3.28 4.33 -3.14
N GLU A 28 -3.99 4.14 -2.03
CA GLU A 28 -4.22 2.83 -1.44
C GLU A 28 -5.00 1.89 -2.37
N ASN A 29 -6.00 2.41 -3.09
CA ASN A 29 -6.73 1.62 -4.07
C ASN A 29 -5.83 1.16 -5.21
N TYR A 30 -4.95 2.02 -5.72
CA TYR A 30 -3.94 1.65 -6.71
C TYR A 30 -2.95 0.62 -6.14
N ALA A 31 -2.53 0.81 -4.91
CA ALA A 31 -1.63 -0.11 -4.23
C ALA A 31 -2.22 -1.52 -4.12
N VAL A 32 -3.48 -1.63 -3.71
CA VAL A 32 -4.19 -2.91 -3.64
C VAL A 32 -4.22 -3.60 -5.00
N GLN A 33 -4.58 -2.88 -6.06
CA GLN A 33 -4.62 -3.45 -7.41
C GLN A 33 -3.23 -3.87 -7.90
N PHE A 34 -2.22 -3.08 -7.63
CA PHE A 34 -0.83 -3.40 -7.97
C PHE A 34 -0.38 -4.70 -7.28
N MET A 35 -0.64 -4.83 -6.00
CA MET A 35 -0.24 -6.02 -5.24
C MET A 35 -1.01 -7.27 -5.67
N ILE A 36 -2.32 -7.14 -5.92
CA ILE A 36 -3.14 -8.26 -6.42
C ILE A 36 -2.63 -8.76 -7.78
N LYS A 37 -2.29 -7.86 -8.69
CA LYS A 37 -1.72 -8.22 -10.00
C LYS A 37 -0.39 -8.97 -9.88
N ARG A 38 0.36 -8.72 -8.82
CA ARG A 38 1.62 -9.42 -8.52
C ARG A 38 1.41 -10.74 -7.78
N GLY A 39 0.18 -11.16 -7.58
CA GLY A 39 -0.16 -12.45 -6.94
C GLY A 39 -0.30 -12.39 -5.43
N PHE A 40 -0.30 -11.22 -4.81
CA PHE A 40 -0.51 -11.07 -3.38
C PHE A 40 -1.98 -11.14 -3.01
N LYS A 41 -2.26 -11.70 -1.85
CA LYS A 41 -3.58 -11.65 -1.23
C LYS A 41 -3.59 -10.56 -0.18
N ILE A 42 -4.47 -9.59 -0.32
CA ILE A 42 -4.62 -8.53 0.66
C ILE A 42 -5.42 -9.06 1.85
N LEU A 43 -4.82 -9.04 3.03
CA LEU A 43 -5.44 -9.48 4.27
C LEU A 43 -6.13 -8.35 4.99
N HIS A 44 -5.47 -7.19 5.10
CA HIS A 44 -5.99 -6.01 5.77
C HIS A 44 -5.58 -4.74 5.05
N ARG A 45 -6.46 -3.74 5.14
CA ARG A 45 -6.20 -2.34 4.74
C ARG A 45 -6.32 -1.47 5.98
N ASN A 46 -5.42 -0.49 6.12
CA ASN A 46 -5.45 0.48 7.23
C ASN A 46 -5.58 -0.21 8.59
N TRP A 47 -4.73 -1.21 8.81
CA TRP A 47 -4.74 -1.94 10.07
C TRP A 47 -4.12 -1.10 11.18
N ARG A 48 -4.82 -0.99 12.31
CA ARG A 48 -4.42 -0.10 13.40
C ARG A 48 -4.17 -0.85 14.69
N PHE A 49 -3.15 -0.38 15.40
CA PHE A 49 -2.89 -0.72 16.78
C PHE A 49 -2.61 0.57 17.58
N GLY A 50 -3.56 0.96 18.44
CA GLY A 50 -3.48 2.26 19.10
C GLY A 50 -3.49 3.41 18.09
N HIS A 51 -2.45 4.20 18.08
CA HIS A 51 -2.22 5.28 17.11
C HIS A 51 -1.26 4.88 15.97
N TYR A 52 -0.82 3.65 15.95
CA TYR A 52 -0.01 3.11 14.85
C TYR A 52 -0.90 2.52 13.76
N GLU A 53 -0.45 2.66 12.52
CA GLU A 53 -1.17 2.18 11.35
C GLU A 53 -0.23 1.55 10.34
N VAL A 54 -0.69 0.49 9.69
CA VAL A 54 -0.08 -0.10 8.50
C VAL A 54 -1.08 -0.02 7.36
N ASP A 55 -0.65 0.51 6.22
CA ASP A 55 -1.55 0.75 5.10
C ASP A 55 -2.08 -0.55 4.49
N LEU A 56 -1.20 -1.52 4.26
CA LEU A 56 -1.57 -2.84 3.75
C LEU A 56 -0.85 -3.95 4.49
N ILE A 57 -1.57 -5.03 4.75
CA ILE A 57 -1.00 -6.31 5.17
C ILE A 57 -1.38 -7.34 4.11
N ALA A 58 -0.39 -8.00 3.52
CA ALA A 58 -0.58 -8.91 2.40
C ALA A 58 0.20 -10.21 2.57
N ASP A 59 -0.38 -11.29 2.05
CA ASP A 59 0.23 -12.60 1.97
C ASP A 59 0.74 -12.84 0.55
N GLY A 60 2.00 -13.17 0.41
CA GLY A 60 2.58 -13.50 -0.88
C GLY A 60 4.02 -14.01 -0.75
N MET A 61 4.43 -14.90 -1.66
CA MET A 61 5.78 -15.48 -1.69
C MET A 61 6.20 -16.12 -0.35
N ASP A 62 5.26 -16.80 0.29
CA ASP A 62 5.44 -17.49 1.59
C ASP A 62 5.81 -16.55 2.75
N LYS A 63 5.45 -15.28 2.64
CA LYS A 63 5.71 -14.26 3.66
C LYS A 63 4.49 -13.40 3.91
N LEU A 64 4.44 -12.86 5.12
CA LEU A 64 3.53 -11.78 5.48
C LEU A 64 4.23 -10.43 5.23
N HIS A 65 3.62 -9.59 4.43
CA HIS A 65 4.15 -8.29 4.06
C HIS A 65 3.39 -7.17 4.76
N PHE A 66 4.12 -6.30 5.44
CA PHE A 66 3.60 -5.04 5.99
C PHE A 66 4.06 -3.91 5.08
N ILE A 67 3.12 -3.24 4.44
CA ILE A 67 3.40 -2.34 3.32
C ILE A 67 2.94 -0.92 3.67
N GLU A 68 3.86 0.02 3.60
CA GLU A 68 3.56 1.45 3.62
C GLU A 68 3.34 1.94 2.21
N VAL A 69 2.24 2.63 1.98
CA VAL A 69 1.90 3.22 0.69
C VAL A 69 2.17 4.71 0.71
N LYS A 70 3.00 5.18 -0.20
CA LYS A 70 3.28 6.60 -0.37
C LYS A 70 2.82 7.07 -1.73
N THR A 71 1.86 7.95 -1.75
CA THR A 71 1.29 8.50 -2.98
C THR A 71 1.73 9.94 -3.18
N ARG A 72 2.14 10.26 -4.38
CA ARG A 72 2.50 11.62 -4.81
C ARG A 72 1.74 11.98 -6.07
N LYS A 73 1.20 13.20 -6.12
CA LYS A 73 0.63 13.77 -7.33
C LYS A 73 1.69 14.56 -8.06
N LYS A 74 1.82 14.32 -9.39
CA LYS A 74 2.73 15.06 -10.28
C LYS A 74 4.15 15.16 -9.72
N HIS A 75 5.11 15.54 -10.53
CA HIS A 75 6.42 16.08 -10.17
C HIS A 75 6.89 15.75 -8.73
N GLY A 76 6.78 14.49 -8.33
CA GLY A 76 7.33 14.08 -7.04
C GLY A 76 8.83 14.38 -7.03
N PHE A 77 9.21 15.50 -6.41
CA PHE A 77 10.59 15.74 -6.08
C PHE A 77 10.95 14.84 -4.89
N GLY A 78 12.06 14.15 -4.99
CA GLY A 78 12.54 13.24 -3.99
C GLY A 78 12.58 11.79 -4.46
N HIS A 79 13.33 10.99 -3.75
CA HIS A 79 13.49 9.58 -4.04
C HIS A 79 12.42 8.76 -3.29
N PRO A 80 11.99 7.60 -3.85
CA PRO A 80 11.05 6.70 -3.16
C PRO A 80 11.54 6.31 -1.75
N GLU A 81 12.84 6.19 -1.54
CA GLU A 81 13.47 5.86 -0.26
C GLU A 81 13.18 6.90 0.83
N ASP A 82 12.97 8.17 0.44
CA ASP A 82 12.64 9.25 1.38
C ASP A 82 11.20 9.14 1.91
N ALA A 83 10.42 8.22 1.38
CA ALA A 83 9.02 8.04 1.75
C ALA A 83 8.83 7.52 3.18
N VAL A 84 9.83 6.84 3.75
CA VAL A 84 9.73 6.27 5.09
C VAL A 84 10.88 6.72 5.97
N THR A 85 10.54 7.32 7.11
CA THR A 85 11.47 7.70 8.15
C THR A 85 11.73 6.51 9.09
N LYS A 86 12.82 6.57 9.86
CA LYS A 86 13.11 5.59 10.93
C LYS A 86 11.95 5.50 11.93
N THR A 87 11.33 6.63 12.26
CA THR A 87 10.17 6.68 13.16
C THR A 87 8.98 5.91 12.58
N LYS A 88 8.68 6.12 11.29
CA LYS A 88 7.59 5.41 10.63
C LYS A 88 7.85 3.90 10.59
N LEU A 89 9.08 3.49 10.28
CA LEU A 89 9.45 2.07 10.29
C LEU A 89 9.30 1.45 11.68
N LYS A 90 9.69 2.15 12.73
CA LYS A 90 9.45 1.71 14.13
C LYS A 90 7.96 1.53 14.42
N HIS A 91 7.11 2.44 13.95
CA HIS A 91 5.66 2.31 14.10
C HIS A 91 5.10 1.09 13.35
N MET A 92 5.60 0.82 12.15
CA MET A 92 5.25 -0.39 11.40
C MET A 92 5.66 -1.66 12.15
N ILE A 93 6.85 -1.68 12.74
CA ILE A 93 7.34 -2.80 13.54
C ILE A 93 6.45 -3.03 14.77
N GLN A 94 6.05 -1.97 15.47
CA GLN A 94 5.13 -2.07 16.62
C GLN A 94 3.78 -2.64 16.21
N SER A 95 3.22 -2.17 15.10
CA SER A 95 1.99 -2.70 14.55
C SER A 95 2.11 -4.16 14.16
N ALA A 96 3.23 -4.53 13.52
CA ALA A 96 3.50 -5.91 13.12
C ALA A 96 3.63 -6.84 14.32
N ASN A 97 4.32 -6.42 15.37
CA ASN A 97 4.44 -7.19 16.60
C ASN A 97 3.07 -7.50 17.21
N HIS A 98 2.18 -6.52 17.24
CA HIS A 98 0.82 -6.72 17.74
C HIS A 98 0.02 -7.66 16.82
N PHE A 99 0.14 -7.48 15.51
CA PHE A 99 -0.51 -8.36 14.53
C PHE A 99 -0.07 -9.81 14.72
N LEU A 100 1.22 -10.04 14.87
CA LEU A 100 1.78 -11.39 15.06
C LEU A 100 1.39 -11.99 16.42
N TYR A 101 1.16 -11.17 17.42
CA TYR A 101 0.63 -11.62 18.69
C TYR A 101 -0.80 -12.19 18.52
N LEU A 102 -1.62 -11.53 17.69
CA LEU A 102 -2.97 -12.00 17.38
C LEU A 102 -2.99 -13.19 16.42
N TYR A 103 -2.03 -13.25 15.49
CA TYR A 103 -1.93 -14.27 14.43
C TYR A 103 -0.54 -14.90 14.42
N PRO A 104 -0.22 -15.77 15.41
CA PRO A 104 1.16 -16.23 15.65
C PRO A 104 1.67 -17.27 14.67
N HIS A 105 0.86 -17.74 13.73
CA HIS A 105 1.26 -18.77 12.76
C HIS A 105 2.20 -18.25 11.64
N TRP A 106 2.35 -16.94 11.51
CA TRP A 106 3.26 -16.35 10.53
C TRP A 106 4.71 -16.42 11.02
N ASN A 107 5.57 -17.12 10.27
CA ASN A 107 6.98 -17.31 10.62
C ASN A 107 7.92 -16.38 9.86
N ARG A 108 7.48 -15.88 8.70
CA ARG A 108 8.29 -15.04 7.83
C ARG A 108 7.54 -13.76 7.53
N ILE A 109 8.17 -12.65 7.85
CA ILE A 109 7.60 -11.31 7.63
C ILE A 109 8.57 -10.43 6.86
N GLN A 110 8.03 -9.42 6.21
CA GLN A 110 8.79 -8.45 5.43
C GLN A 110 8.12 -7.09 5.51
N PHE A 111 8.93 -6.04 5.55
CA PHE A 111 8.45 -4.67 5.51
C PHE A 111 8.79 -4.05 4.15
N ASP A 112 7.81 -3.47 3.49
CA ASP A 112 7.94 -2.91 2.16
C ASP A 112 7.37 -1.49 2.10
N ILE A 113 7.84 -0.73 1.12
CA ILE A 113 7.28 0.56 0.76
C ILE A 113 6.82 0.51 -0.69
N LEU A 114 5.58 0.88 -0.95
CA LEU A 114 5.09 1.08 -2.29
C LEU A 114 4.88 2.57 -2.56
N SER A 115 5.76 3.11 -3.38
CA SER A 115 5.67 4.50 -3.84
C SER A 115 4.88 4.57 -5.14
N ILE A 116 3.86 5.43 -5.16
CA ILE A 116 2.97 5.61 -6.32
C ILE A 116 3.03 7.08 -6.73
N SER A 117 3.43 7.33 -7.97
CA SER A 117 3.43 8.66 -8.58
C SER A 117 2.32 8.76 -9.60
N ILE A 118 1.37 9.64 -9.35
CA ILE A 118 0.21 9.86 -10.21
C ILE A 118 0.43 11.14 -11.03
N TYR A 119 0.70 10.98 -12.32
CA TYR A 119 0.86 12.09 -13.26
C TYR A 119 -0.48 12.50 -13.87
N ASN A 120 -1.25 11.53 -14.31
CA ASN A 120 -2.62 11.66 -14.81
C ASN A 120 -3.30 10.27 -14.82
N GLU A 121 -4.54 10.19 -15.29
CA GLU A 121 -5.29 8.92 -15.33
C GLU A 121 -4.61 7.81 -16.14
N ASN A 122 -3.80 8.20 -17.14
CA ASN A 122 -3.13 7.26 -18.04
C ASN A 122 -1.67 7.00 -17.68
N LYS A 123 -1.11 7.77 -16.73
CA LYS A 123 0.28 7.65 -16.34
C LYS A 123 0.43 7.58 -14.83
N ILE A 124 0.62 6.38 -14.34
CA ILE A 124 0.87 6.08 -12.94
C ILE A 124 2.12 5.21 -12.87
N GLU A 125 3.08 5.63 -12.07
CA GLU A 125 4.32 4.91 -11.85
C GLU A 125 4.34 4.28 -10.46
N TYR A 126 4.76 3.04 -10.39
CA TYR A 126 4.88 2.27 -9.16
C TYR A 126 6.34 1.92 -8.90
N TYR A 127 6.78 2.12 -7.68
CA TYR A 127 8.09 1.71 -7.24
C TYR A 127 7.99 0.95 -5.91
N LEU A 128 8.26 -0.35 -5.94
CA LEU A 128 8.21 -1.20 -4.76
C LEU A 128 9.61 -1.37 -4.19
N ILE A 129 9.82 -0.91 -2.97
CA ILE A 129 11.04 -1.12 -2.21
C ILE A 129 10.76 -2.26 -1.24
N GLU A 130 11.46 -3.36 -1.43
CA GLU A 130 11.23 -4.59 -0.69
C GLU A 130 12.24 -4.75 0.44
N ASP A 131 11.77 -5.37 1.52
CA ASP A 131 12.61 -5.82 2.63
C ASP A 131 13.43 -4.69 3.29
N ILE A 132 12.74 -3.62 3.67
CA ILE A 132 13.37 -2.51 4.39
C ILE A 132 13.73 -2.91 5.82
N SER A 133 14.84 -2.38 6.32
CA SER A 133 15.30 -2.59 7.69
C SER A 133 15.80 -1.28 8.32
N LEU A 134 15.92 -1.28 9.60
CA LEU A 134 16.52 -0.16 10.36
C LEU A 134 18.04 -0.07 10.12
#